data_2fbb66b5b09ad3e9322e8f53034ae093
#
_entry.id   2fbb66b5b09ad3e9322e8f53034ae093
#
_cell.length_a   1.000
_cell.length_b   1.000
_cell.length_c   1.000
_cell.angle_alpha   90.00
_cell.angle_beta   90.00
_cell.angle_gamma   90.00
#
_symmetry.space_group_name_H-M   'P 1'
#
loop_
_entity.id
_entity.type
_entity.pdbx_description
1 polymer ?
#
loop_
_entity_poly.entity_id
_entity_poly.type
_entity_poly.pdbx_seq_one_letter_code
_entity_poly.pdbx_strand_id
1 'polypeptide(L)'
;MQIYINIFLLFITHLFSQSKHETYVSITEIMAKENEALEISIELIAHDFEYVYKKEINKSIKSIFKEKKEYYDSDEIKIYLDNHFSISQKDSKTELKIIGNEINLDGSLLIYLEGKYKKNIKYININNDLLVNWLPNQQNIVNLNGFIKSSFTFNKNKKSYVFQ
;
A
#
# COMPACT_ATOMS: atom_id res chain seq x y z
N MET A 1 13.87 51.10 15.70
CA MET A 1 14.82 50.12 15.15
C MET A 1 14.56 48.70 15.71
N GLN A 2 14.38 48.55 17.04
CA GLN A 2 14.14 47.25 17.69
C GLN A 2 12.86 46.53 17.20
N ILE A 3 11.77 47.25 16.93
CA ILE A 3 10.48 46.69 16.47
C ILE A 3 10.61 46.10 15.05
N TYR A 4 11.35 46.72 14.14
CA TYR A 4 11.55 46.21 12.79
C TYR A 4 12.42 44.97 12.74
N ILE A 5 13.38 44.84 13.65
CA ILE A 5 14.23 43.66 13.80
C ILE A 5 13.39 42.46 14.25
N ASN A 6 12.46 42.66 15.19
CA ASN A 6 11.57 41.58 15.68
C ASN A 6 10.58 41.11 14.63
N ILE A 7 10.03 42.04 13.82
CA ILE A 7 9.14 41.70 12.71
C ILE A 7 9.91 40.95 11.60
N PHE A 8 11.13 41.33 11.29
CA PHE A 8 11.99 40.65 10.33
C PHE A 8 12.38 39.26 10.79
N LEU A 9 12.67 39.06 12.09
CA LEU A 9 12.95 37.75 12.66
C LEU A 9 11.73 36.82 12.62
N LEU A 10 10.52 37.34 12.88
CA LEU A 10 9.26 36.61 12.77
C LEU A 10 8.96 36.15 11.32
N PHE A 11 9.31 36.97 10.36
CA PHE A 11 9.13 36.66 8.93
C PHE A 11 10.09 35.55 8.46
N ILE A 12 11.32 35.55 8.97
CA ILE A 12 12.32 34.51 8.65
C ILE A 12 11.89 33.15 9.23
N THR A 13 11.27 33.08 10.40
CA THR A 13 10.82 31.82 10.98
C THR A 13 9.68 31.16 10.19
N HIS A 14 8.88 31.95 9.46
CA HIS A 14 7.85 31.42 8.56
C HIS A 14 8.41 30.91 7.22
N LEU A 15 9.58 31.37 6.78
CA LEU A 15 10.23 30.88 5.55
C LEU A 15 10.89 29.50 5.72
N PHE A 16 11.11 29.07 6.96
CA PHE A 16 11.58 27.72 7.31
C PHE A 16 10.45 26.76 7.71
N SER A 17 9.21 27.10 7.37
CA SER A 17 8.12 26.12 7.39
C SER A 17 8.44 25.06 6.33
N GLN A 18 9.20 24.07 6.77
CA GLN A 18 9.69 22.95 5.98
C GLN A 18 8.52 22.27 5.29
N SER A 19 8.67 22.01 4.00
CA SER A 19 7.97 20.91 3.36
C SER A 19 8.23 19.67 4.23
N LYS A 20 7.24 19.24 4.99
CA LYS A 20 7.27 17.90 5.56
C LYS A 20 7.52 16.96 4.38
N HIS A 21 8.67 16.31 4.37
CA HIS A 21 8.86 15.12 3.55
C HIS A 21 7.93 14.06 4.13
N GLU A 22 6.67 14.10 3.73
CA GLU A 22 5.74 13.03 4.04
C GLU A 22 6.24 11.81 3.27
N THR A 23 6.81 10.87 4.01
CA THR A 23 7.15 9.56 3.45
C THR A 23 5.89 8.73 3.55
N TYR A 24 5.28 8.43 2.43
CA TYR A 24 4.14 7.53 2.33
C TYR A 24 4.65 6.10 2.28
N VAL A 25 4.15 5.24 3.16
CA VAL A 25 4.59 3.83 3.27
C VAL A 25 3.39 2.91 3.28
N SER A 26 3.47 1.83 2.52
CA SER A 26 2.62 0.65 2.72
C SER A 26 3.48 -0.56 3.07
N ILE A 27 2.92 -1.48 3.84
CA ILE A 27 3.58 -2.74 4.22
C ILE A 27 2.70 -3.89 3.74
N THR A 28 3.30 -4.80 2.98
CA THR A 28 2.65 -6.03 2.54
C THR A 28 3.38 -7.21 3.14
N GLU A 29 2.68 -8.00 3.94
CA GLU A 29 3.17 -9.27 4.45
C GLU A 29 2.59 -10.41 3.61
N ILE A 30 3.44 -11.28 3.10
CA ILE A 30 3.05 -12.46 2.32
C ILE A 30 3.60 -13.70 3.01
N MET A 31 2.71 -14.61 3.37
CA MET A 31 3.05 -15.92 3.91
C MET A 31 2.73 -17.01 2.88
N ALA A 32 3.77 -17.63 2.34
CA ALA A 32 3.64 -18.80 1.47
C ALA A 32 3.61 -20.08 2.31
N LYS A 33 2.42 -20.66 2.50
CA LYS A 33 2.18 -21.83 3.34
C LYS A 33 2.58 -23.13 2.65
N GLU A 34 2.81 -24.17 3.43
CA GLU A 34 3.18 -25.50 2.90
C GLU A 34 2.10 -26.15 2.02
N ASN A 35 0.83 -25.83 2.24
CA ASN A 35 -0.32 -26.28 1.47
C ASN A 35 -0.57 -25.47 0.18
N GLU A 36 0.44 -24.74 -0.31
CA GLU A 36 0.38 -23.90 -1.50
C GLU A 36 -0.58 -22.69 -1.40
N ALA A 37 -1.05 -22.35 -0.19
CA ALA A 37 -1.80 -21.14 0.03
C ALA A 37 -0.85 -19.93 0.19
N LEU A 38 -1.28 -18.76 -0.35
CA LEU A 38 -0.73 -17.45 -0.02
C LEU A 38 -1.72 -16.74 0.90
N GLU A 39 -1.24 -16.33 2.06
CA GLU A 39 -1.95 -15.40 2.95
C GLU A 39 -1.25 -14.06 2.86
N ILE A 40 -2.00 -13.00 2.61
CA ILE A 40 -1.46 -11.68 2.33
C ILE A 40 -2.20 -10.66 3.18
N SER A 41 -1.46 -9.77 3.84
CA SER A 41 -2.00 -8.55 4.41
C SER A 41 -1.31 -7.34 3.79
N ILE A 42 -2.09 -6.32 3.43
CA ILE A 42 -1.60 -5.03 2.94
C ILE A 42 -2.05 -3.98 3.95
N GLU A 43 -1.11 -3.26 4.52
CA GLU A 43 -1.34 -2.13 5.41
C GLU A 43 -0.93 -0.84 4.71
N LEU A 44 -1.81 0.16 4.72
CA LEU A 44 -1.57 1.49 4.17
C LEU A 44 -2.45 2.53 4.88
N ILE A 45 -2.20 3.80 4.65
CA ILE A 45 -2.99 4.87 5.27
C ILE A 45 -4.33 5.03 4.52
N ALA A 46 -5.44 4.94 5.24
CA ALA A 46 -6.79 4.95 4.68
C ALA A 46 -7.10 6.22 3.86
N HIS A 47 -6.78 7.42 4.39
CA HIS A 47 -7.06 8.67 3.67
C HIS A 47 -6.21 8.84 2.40
N ASP A 48 -4.98 8.29 2.37
CA ASP A 48 -4.14 8.30 1.17
C ASP A 48 -4.75 7.39 0.09
N PHE A 49 -5.25 6.23 0.51
CA PHE A 49 -5.97 5.32 -0.38
C PHE A 49 -7.24 5.96 -0.95
N GLU A 50 -8.07 6.60 -0.11
CA GLU A 50 -9.27 7.34 -0.55
C GLU A 50 -8.92 8.42 -1.58
N TYR A 51 -7.88 9.21 -1.30
CA TYR A 51 -7.42 10.26 -2.19
C TYR A 51 -7.04 9.71 -3.56
N VAL A 52 -6.19 8.67 -3.59
CA VAL A 52 -5.71 8.06 -4.83
C VAL A 52 -6.84 7.35 -5.58
N TYR A 53 -7.67 6.58 -4.87
CA TYR A 53 -8.83 5.92 -5.44
C TYR A 53 -9.76 6.93 -6.15
N LYS A 54 -10.08 8.04 -5.47
CA LYS A 54 -10.91 9.12 -6.05
C LYS A 54 -10.27 9.74 -7.29
N LYS A 55 -8.95 9.90 -7.31
CA LYS A 55 -8.23 10.45 -8.47
C LYS A 55 -8.25 9.52 -9.68
N GLU A 56 -8.13 8.22 -9.48
CA GLU A 56 -8.03 7.24 -10.56
C GLU A 56 -9.41 6.78 -11.05
N ILE A 57 -10.33 6.53 -10.13
CA ILE A 57 -11.66 5.99 -10.45
C ILE A 57 -12.69 7.09 -10.67
N ASN A 58 -12.35 8.35 -10.33
CA ASN A 58 -13.25 9.52 -10.35
C ASN A 58 -14.52 9.33 -9.50
N LYS A 59 -14.40 8.56 -8.42
CA LYS A 59 -15.47 8.22 -7.48
C LYS A 59 -14.89 8.06 -6.08
N SER A 60 -15.60 8.49 -5.04
CA SER A 60 -15.22 8.19 -3.65
C SER A 60 -15.50 6.72 -3.36
N ILE A 61 -14.56 6.06 -2.68
CA ILE A 61 -14.77 4.68 -2.23
C ILE A 61 -15.88 4.64 -1.19
N LYS A 62 -16.68 3.59 -1.21
CA LYS A 62 -17.80 3.42 -0.29
C LYS A 62 -17.29 2.90 1.06
N SER A 63 -17.44 3.72 2.11
CA SER A 63 -17.24 3.32 3.50
C SER A 63 -18.49 2.62 4.05
N ILE A 64 -18.27 1.57 4.83
CA ILE A 64 -19.31 0.76 5.49
C ILE A 64 -18.97 0.72 6.97
N PHE A 65 -19.93 1.11 7.82
CA PHE A 65 -19.79 1.01 9.27
C PHE A 65 -20.73 -0.07 9.82
N LYS A 66 -20.14 -1.11 10.41
CA LYS A 66 -20.88 -2.22 11.00
C LYS A 66 -20.14 -2.76 12.22
N GLU A 67 -20.88 -3.14 13.29
CA GLU A 67 -20.31 -3.75 14.51
C GLU A 67 -19.18 -2.91 15.15
N LYS A 68 -19.33 -1.57 15.11
CA LYS A 68 -18.34 -0.60 15.60
C LYS A 68 -16.99 -0.59 14.84
N LYS A 69 -16.93 -1.20 13.67
CA LYS A 69 -15.79 -1.16 12.76
C LYS A 69 -16.15 -0.47 11.46
N GLU A 70 -15.19 0.23 10.89
CA GLU A 70 -15.27 0.82 9.58
C GLU A 70 -14.44 0.02 8.59
N TYR A 71 -14.96 -0.19 7.40
CA TYR A 71 -14.28 -0.85 6.30
C TYR A 71 -14.79 -0.33 4.96
N TYR A 72 -14.02 -0.57 3.90
CA TYR A 72 -14.44 -0.22 2.56
C TYR A 72 -15.12 -1.39 1.86
N ASP A 73 -15.90 -1.07 0.82
CA ASP A 73 -16.47 -2.06 -0.07
C ASP A 73 -15.36 -2.88 -0.74
N SER A 74 -15.40 -4.21 -0.57
CA SER A 74 -14.34 -5.11 -1.05
C SER A 74 -14.24 -5.19 -2.56
N ASP A 75 -15.34 -5.02 -3.29
CA ASP A 75 -15.35 -5.02 -4.74
C ASP A 75 -14.68 -3.75 -5.27
N GLU A 76 -14.90 -2.61 -4.60
CA GLU A 76 -14.24 -1.35 -4.93
C GLU A 76 -12.73 -1.41 -4.66
N ILE A 77 -12.29 -2.00 -3.52
CA ILE A 77 -10.88 -2.25 -3.26
C ILE A 77 -10.28 -3.15 -4.36
N LYS A 78 -11.01 -4.19 -4.75
CA LYS A 78 -10.54 -5.14 -5.76
C LYS A 78 -10.30 -4.50 -7.11
N ILE A 79 -11.17 -3.60 -7.55
CA ILE A 79 -11.00 -2.85 -8.80
C ILE A 79 -9.65 -2.11 -8.80
N TYR A 80 -9.29 -1.49 -7.68
CA TYR A 80 -8.02 -0.79 -7.56
C TYR A 80 -6.83 -1.77 -7.51
N LEU A 81 -6.90 -2.80 -6.63
CA LEU A 81 -5.80 -3.76 -6.46
C LEU A 81 -5.48 -4.55 -7.74
N ASP A 82 -6.47 -4.92 -8.53
CA ASP A 82 -6.24 -5.67 -9.78
C ASP A 82 -5.34 -4.93 -10.78
N ASN A 83 -5.30 -3.60 -10.69
CA ASN A 83 -4.46 -2.74 -11.54
C ASN A 83 -3.08 -2.46 -10.94
N HIS A 84 -2.93 -2.50 -9.60
CA HIS A 84 -1.74 -1.98 -8.90
C HIS A 84 -0.97 -3.02 -8.10
N PHE A 85 -1.56 -4.19 -7.86
CA PHE A 85 -0.90 -5.27 -7.12
C PHE A 85 -1.13 -6.60 -7.79
N SER A 86 -0.06 -7.33 -8.07
CA SER A 86 -0.19 -8.67 -8.63
C SER A 86 0.98 -9.56 -8.24
N ILE A 87 0.67 -10.84 -8.11
CA ILE A 87 1.63 -11.93 -7.89
C ILE A 87 1.56 -12.86 -9.09
N SER A 88 2.71 -13.30 -9.58
CA SER A 88 2.78 -14.30 -10.65
C SER A 88 3.94 -15.26 -10.45
N GLN A 89 3.79 -16.46 -11.01
CA GLN A 89 4.86 -17.44 -11.15
C GLN A 89 4.91 -17.90 -12.60
N LYS A 90 6.10 -17.86 -13.21
CA LYS A 90 6.24 -17.97 -14.67
C LYS A 90 5.33 -16.93 -15.34
N ASP A 91 4.56 -17.34 -16.33
CA ASP A 91 3.65 -16.46 -17.06
C ASP A 91 2.20 -16.52 -16.53
N SER A 92 1.99 -17.11 -15.33
CA SER A 92 0.68 -17.28 -14.74
C SER A 92 0.47 -16.31 -13.59
N LYS A 93 -0.48 -15.38 -13.74
CA LYS A 93 -0.92 -14.48 -12.66
C LYS A 93 -1.70 -15.30 -11.62
N THR A 94 -1.37 -15.08 -10.36
CA THR A 94 -2.12 -15.65 -9.22
C THR A 94 -3.46 -14.90 -9.09
N GLU A 95 -4.55 -15.64 -9.01
CA GLU A 95 -5.82 -15.07 -8.63
C GLU A 95 -5.80 -14.75 -7.14
N LEU A 96 -6.01 -13.47 -6.80
CA LEU A 96 -6.09 -12.98 -5.43
C LEU A 96 -7.53 -12.65 -5.08
N LYS A 97 -7.99 -13.16 -3.94
CA LYS A 97 -9.32 -12.93 -3.40
C LYS A 97 -9.23 -12.12 -2.13
N ILE A 98 -10.00 -11.05 -2.03
CA ILE A 98 -10.13 -10.28 -0.78
C ILE A 98 -11.00 -11.09 0.18
N ILE A 99 -10.48 -11.37 1.37
CA ILE A 99 -11.20 -12.07 2.44
C ILE A 99 -11.70 -11.14 3.53
N GLY A 100 -11.25 -9.89 3.52
CA GLY A 100 -11.69 -8.85 4.43
C GLY A 100 -10.83 -7.60 4.34
N ASN A 101 -11.31 -6.54 4.96
CA ASN A 101 -10.53 -5.33 5.22
C ASN A 101 -11.07 -4.64 6.47
N GLU A 102 -10.28 -3.77 7.09
CA GLU A 102 -10.70 -2.95 8.22
C GLU A 102 -9.90 -1.66 8.28
N ILE A 103 -10.54 -0.61 8.81
CA ILE A 103 -9.90 0.67 9.10
C ILE A 103 -9.71 0.74 10.61
N ASN A 104 -8.45 0.88 11.02
CA ASN A 104 -8.08 1.00 12.43
C ASN A 104 -8.24 2.43 12.95
N LEU A 105 -8.27 2.56 14.28
CA LEU A 105 -8.41 3.87 14.95
C LEU A 105 -7.22 4.83 14.69
N ASP A 106 -6.07 4.30 14.30
CA ASP A 106 -4.89 5.08 13.93
C ASP A 106 -4.93 5.58 12.47
N GLY A 107 -5.99 5.23 11.73
CA GLY A 107 -6.18 5.60 10.33
C GLY A 107 -5.52 4.65 9.34
N SER A 108 -4.97 3.51 9.77
CA SER A 108 -4.48 2.49 8.85
C SER A 108 -5.63 1.67 8.25
N LEU A 109 -5.53 1.37 6.97
CA LEU A 109 -6.37 0.39 6.25
C LEU A 109 -5.59 -0.91 6.13
N LEU A 110 -6.16 -1.98 6.66
CA LEU A 110 -5.69 -3.35 6.50
C LEU A 110 -6.57 -4.07 5.47
N ILE A 111 -5.94 -4.69 4.48
CA ILE A 111 -6.60 -5.49 3.46
C ILE A 111 -6.04 -6.91 3.51
N TYR A 112 -6.91 -7.89 3.66
CA TYR A 112 -6.54 -9.30 3.74
C TYR A 112 -6.91 -10.01 2.45
N LEU A 113 -5.92 -10.72 1.87
CA LEU A 113 -6.09 -11.45 0.63
C LEU A 113 -5.62 -12.90 0.79
N GLU A 114 -6.22 -13.77 0.01
CA GLU A 114 -5.76 -15.14 -0.19
C GLU A 114 -5.50 -15.43 -1.66
N GLY A 115 -4.59 -16.34 -1.91
CA GLY A 115 -4.26 -16.83 -3.25
C GLY A 115 -3.62 -18.21 -3.19
N LYS A 116 -3.17 -18.69 -4.34
CA LYS A 116 -2.43 -19.95 -4.45
C LYS A 116 -1.12 -19.76 -5.21
N TYR A 117 -0.11 -20.52 -4.82
CA TYR A 117 1.16 -20.58 -5.54
C TYR A 117 1.54 -22.04 -5.82
N LYS A 118 2.48 -22.25 -6.74
CA LYS A 118 3.00 -23.58 -7.06
C LYS A 118 4.34 -23.80 -6.35
N LYS A 119 4.37 -24.72 -5.42
CA LYS A 119 5.56 -25.02 -4.57
C LYS A 119 6.79 -25.50 -5.37
N ASN A 120 6.57 -26.09 -6.54
CA ASN A 120 7.65 -26.52 -7.42
C ASN A 120 8.33 -25.37 -8.18
N ILE A 121 7.78 -24.16 -8.14
CA ILE A 121 8.36 -22.96 -8.75
C ILE A 121 9.03 -22.14 -7.64
N LYS A 122 10.36 -22.02 -7.70
CA LYS A 122 11.19 -21.43 -6.64
C LYS A 122 11.33 -19.91 -6.71
N TYR A 123 10.44 -19.23 -7.41
CA TYR A 123 10.40 -17.77 -7.47
C TYR A 123 8.98 -17.25 -7.55
N ILE A 124 8.80 -16.03 -7.09
CA ILE A 124 7.54 -15.28 -7.19
C ILE A 124 7.87 -13.91 -7.76
N ASN A 125 7.21 -13.52 -8.84
CA ASN A 125 7.28 -12.16 -9.34
C ASN A 125 6.12 -11.35 -8.76
N ILE A 126 6.42 -10.18 -8.21
CA ILE A 126 5.46 -9.26 -7.64
C ILE A 126 5.54 -7.92 -8.38
N ASN A 127 4.40 -7.42 -8.82
CA ASN A 127 4.24 -6.04 -9.22
C ASN A 127 3.48 -5.30 -8.11
N ASN A 128 4.00 -4.16 -7.69
CA ASN A 128 3.42 -3.33 -6.66
C ASN A 128 3.68 -1.86 -6.97
N ASP A 129 2.68 -1.16 -7.46
CA ASP A 129 2.72 0.28 -7.66
C ASP A 129 1.55 1.00 -6.95
N LEU A 130 1.09 0.41 -5.83
CA LEU A 130 0.07 0.98 -4.98
C LEU A 130 0.41 2.44 -4.65
N LEU A 131 -0.53 3.35 -4.87
CA LEU A 131 -0.50 4.77 -4.58
C LEU A 131 0.57 5.60 -5.33
N VAL A 132 1.53 4.96 -5.99
CA VAL A 132 2.74 5.59 -6.57
C VAL A 132 2.43 6.63 -7.65
N ASN A 133 1.33 6.48 -8.39
CA ASN A 133 0.99 7.40 -9.47
C ASN A 133 0.62 8.79 -8.96
N TRP A 134 0.07 8.90 -7.76
CA TRP A 134 -0.40 10.14 -7.16
C TRP A 134 0.41 10.58 -5.94
N LEU A 135 1.16 9.65 -5.33
CA LEU A 135 2.05 9.90 -4.21
C LEU A 135 3.49 9.55 -4.62
N PRO A 136 4.23 10.51 -5.21
CA PRO A 136 5.53 10.20 -5.84
C PRO A 136 6.61 9.73 -4.87
N ASN A 137 6.46 9.98 -3.58
CA ASN A 137 7.37 9.53 -2.52
C ASN A 137 6.90 8.23 -1.84
N GLN A 138 5.85 7.58 -2.38
CA GLN A 138 5.35 6.32 -1.88
C GLN A 138 6.42 5.23 -1.92
N GLN A 139 6.53 4.49 -0.82
CA GLN A 139 7.34 3.28 -0.69
C GLN A 139 6.43 2.12 -0.31
N ASN A 140 6.48 1.03 -1.06
CA ASN A 140 5.71 -0.16 -0.80
C ASN A 140 6.67 -1.28 -0.39
N ILE A 141 6.72 -1.60 0.90
CA ILE A 141 7.57 -2.65 1.44
C ILE A 141 6.80 -3.96 1.33
N VAL A 142 7.43 -4.97 0.74
CA VAL A 142 6.88 -6.34 0.67
C VAL A 142 7.82 -7.28 1.38
N ASN A 143 7.30 -7.99 2.37
CA ASN A 143 7.97 -9.04 3.11
C ASN A 143 7.38 -10.39 2.69
N LEU A 144 8.19 -11.24 2.07
CA LEU A 144 7.80 -12.59 1.70
C LEU A 144 8.40 -13.59 2.69
N ASN A 145 7.56 -14.41 3.30
CA ASN A 145 7.92 -15.46 4.22
C ASN A 145 7.37 -16.83 3.74
N GLY A 146 8.11 -17.89 4.02
CA GLY A 146 7.75 -19.25 3.62
C GLY A 146 8.93 -19.98 3.01
N PHE A 147 8.81 -20.46 1.78
CA PHE A 147 9.93 -21.13 1.07
C PHE A 147 11.05 -20.16 0.64
N ILE A 148 10.75 -18.87 0.61
CA ILE A 148 11.70 -17.76 0.49
C ILE A 148 11.46 -16.86 1.69
N LYS A 149 12.53 -16.32 2.27
CA LYS A 149 12.46 -15.24 3.25
C LYS A 149 13.22 -14.06 2.69
N SER A 150 12.50 -13.05 2.24
CA SER A 150 13.07 -11.87 1.58
C SER A 150 12.17 -10.66 1.72
N SER A 151 12.75 -9.49 1.64
CA SER A 151 12.06 -8.22 1.64
C SER A 151 12.51 -7.34 0.49
N PHE A 152 11.59 -6.56 -0.06
CA PHE A 152 11.90 -5.62 -1.12
C PHE A 152 11.02 -4.37 -1.00
N THR A 153 11.59 -3.19 -1.31
CA THR A 153 10.88 -1.92 -1.33
C THR A 153 10.64 -1.48 -2.77
N PHE A 154 9.37 -1.44 -3.15
CA PHE A 154 8.90 -0.91 -4.43
C PHE A 154 8.69 0.60 -4.33
N ASN A 155 8.82 1.29 -5.44
CA ASN A 155 8.59 2.73 -5.53
C ASN A 155 8.34 3.12 -7.00
N LYS A 156 8.23 4.43 -7.26
CA LYS A 156 8.00 4.98 -8.60
C LYS A 156 8.95 4.43 -9.68
N ASN A 157 10.21 4.17 -9.33
CA ASN A 157 11.23 3.73 -10.28
C ASN A 157 11.35 2.21 -10.36
N LYS A 158 10.78 1.48 -9.42
CA LYS A 158 10.92 0.02 -9.32
C LYS A 158 9.60 -0.60 -8.85
N LYS A 159 8.78 -0.94 -9.83
CA LYS A 159 7.39 -1.42 -9.64
C LYS A 159 7.26 -2.94 -9.71
N SER A 160 8.33 -3.65 -10.12
CA SER A 160 8.36 -5.11 -10.24
C SER A 160 9.63 -5.69 -9.65
N TYR A 161 9.52 -6.85 -9.00
CA TYR A 161 10.65 -7.58 -8.44
C TYR A 161 10.38 -9.08 -8.39
N VAL A 162 11.43 -9.88 -8.64
CA VAL A 162 11.42 -11.35 -8.56
C VAL A 162 12.07 -11.78 -7.25
N PHE A 163 11.29 -12.36 -6.38
CA PHE A 163 11.74 -13.01 -5.15
C PHE A 163 12.19 -14.44 -5.49
N GLN A 164 13.45 -14.79 -5.19
CA GLN A 164 14.07 -16.08 -5.46
C GLN A 164 15.11 -16.46 -4.41
#